data_c28ee333c42dd95ef23da0678fd524ca
#
_entry.id   c28ee333c42dd95ef23da0678fd524ca
#
_cell.length_a   1.000
_cell.length_b   1.000
_cell.length_c   1.000
_cell.angle_alpha   90.00
_cell.angle_beta   90.00
_cell.angle_gamma   90.00
#
_symmetry.space_group_name_H-M   'P 1'
#
loop_
_entity.id
_entity.type
_entity.pdbx_description
1 polymer ?
#
loop_
_entity_poly.entity_id
_entity_poly.type
_entity_poly.pdbx_seq_one_letter_code
_entity_poly.pdbx_strand_id
1 'polypeptide(L)'
;SLEMQAIALKKANDNLTNEIQERKKAQAQLTEMQAQLLETSRQAGMAEVATGVLHNVGNVLNSVNVSATLVADKVRTSQAMGLRKVTNMLKENDEDIGNFLTNDSRGKQLPRYLGLLADKVDDERELLLGEMQTLTKNIAHIKDIVGLQQSYAKVAGVAESLSLQELVEDAVHINRLAIDRGQVQIVRTGELLLPTIMLEKQKVLQILVNLVKNACEAITENPESTKKLFIAIHRVEGPNVQVTVEDTGTGISEDNLTRIFAHGFTTKKTGHGFGLHTGAIAATEMGGSLTASSAGEGKGATFILEMPLVFAGDHNA
;
A
#
# COMPACT_ATOMS: atom_id res chain seq x y z
N SER A 1 10.34 77.42 -3.20
CA SER A 1 8.98 77.08 -3.33
C SER A 1 8.66 75.93 -4.29
N LEU A 2 8.10 76.04 -5.45
CA LEU A 2 7.73 74.91 -6.33
C LEU A 2 8.97 74.04 -6.77
N GLU A 3 10.09 74.67 -7.12
CA GLU A 3 11.34 73.98 -7.49
C GLU A 3 11.92 73.16 -6.35
N MET A 4 11.89 73.67 -5.13
CA MET A 4 12.36 72.91 -3.96
C MET A 4 11.50 71.68 -3.68
N GLN A 5 10.18 71.78 -3.90
CA GLN A 5 9.25 70.64 -3.77
C GLN A 5 9.48 69.60 -4.88
N ALA A 6 9.73 70.01 -6.11
CA ALA A 6 10.04 69.13 -7.22
C ALA A 6 11.36 68.34 -7.00
N ILE A 7 12.41 68.98 -6.47
CA ILE A 7 13.69 68.35 -6.13
C ILE A 7 13.51 67.35 -4.98
N ALA A 8 12.74 67.72 -3.95
CA ALA A 8 12.48 66.82 -2.82
C ALA A 8 11.65 65.57 -3.25
N LEU A 9 10.65 65.80 -4.12
CA LEU A 9 9.83 64.71 -4.67
C LEU A 9 10.65 63.75 -5.54
N LYS A 10 11.52 64.30 -6.39
CA LYS A 10 12.43 63.47 -7.21
C LYS A 10 13.35 62.63 -6.33
N LYS A 11 13.98 63.21 -5.31
CA LYS A 11 14.85 62.50 -4.39
C LYS A 11 14.09 61.41 -3.60
N ALA A 12 12.87 61.67 -3.17
CA ALA A 12 12.03 60.68 -2.52
C ALA A 12 11.65 59.53 -3.47
N ASN A 13 11.35 59.81 -4.74
CA ASN A 13 11.04 58.82 -5.75
C ASN A 13 12.25 57.92 -6.08
N ASP A 14 13.46 58.53 -6.21
CA ASP A 14 14.70 57.80 -6.42
C ASP A 14 15.03 56.85 -5.24
N ASN A 15 14.84 57.33 -4.01
CA ASN A 15 14.99 56.52 -2.81
C ASN A 15 13.99 55.35 -2.76
N LEU A 16 12.71 55.60 -3.06
CA LEU A 16 11.68 54.59 -3.13
C LEU A 16 11.99 53.52 -4.19
N THR A 17 12.48 53.99 -5.36
CA THR A 17 12.85 53.05 -6.45
C THR A 17 14.01 52.14 -6.04
N ASN A 18 15.01 52.68 -5.34
CA ASN A 18 16.12 51.89 -4.82
C ASN A 18 15.65 50.90 -3.75
N GLU A 19 14.80 51.33 -2.82
CA GLU A 19 14.23 50.45 -1.78
C GLU A 19 13.39 49.31 -2.39
N ILE A 20 12.57 49.62 -3.41
CA ILE A 20 11.81 48.59 -4.14
C ILE A 20 12.74 47.58 -4.81
N GLN A 21 13.85 48.01 -5.42
CA GLN A 21 14.81 47.11 -6.03
C GLN A 21 15.52 46.23 -4.99
N GLU A 22 15.92 46.79 -3.85
CA GLU A 22 16.53 46.02 -2.75
C GLU A 22 15.56 45.00 -2.19
N ARG A 23 14.32 45.39 -1.95
CA ARG A 23 13.25 44.43 -1.50
C ARG A 23 13.02 43.32 -2.50
N LYS A 24 12.96 43.60 -3.81
CA LYS A 24 12.82 42.57 -4.87
C LYS A 24 13.97 41.61 -4.89
N LYS A 25 15.23 42.08 -4.72
CA LYS A 25 16.39 41.21 -4.61
C LYS A 25 16.35 40.32 -3.37
N ALA A 26 16.03 40.90 -2.21
CA ALA A 26 15.90 40.16 -0.99
C ALA A 26 14.79 39.09 -1.04
N GLN A 27 13.66 39.44 -1.67
CA GLN A 27 12.56 38.51 -1.89
C GLN A 27 12.96 37.36 -2.80
N ALA A 28 13.67 37.61 -3.90
CA ALA A 28 14.17 36.59 -4.80
C ALA A 28 15.17 35.65 -4.10
N GLN A 29 16.10 36.20 -3.31
CA GLN A 29 17.03 35.42 -2.51
C GLN A 29 16.31 34.55 -1.45
N LEU A 30 15.31 35.11 -0.79
CA LEU A 30 14.50 34.37 0.19
C LEU A 30 13.78 33.19 -0.46
N THR A 31 13.18 33.40 -1.63
CA THR A 31 12.49 32.35 -2.40
C THR A 31 13.45 31.26 -2.83
N GLU A 32 14.65 31.63 -3.28
CA GLU A 32 15.68 30.66 -3.67
C GLU A 32 16.20 29.85 -2.45
N MET A 33 16.47 30.51 -1.33
CA MET A 33 16.84 29.84 -0.09
C MET A 33 15.75 28.89 0.43
N GLN A 34 14.49 29.30 0.36
CA GLN A 34 13.36 28.45 0.72
C GLN A 34 13.28 27.20 -0.17
N ALA A 35 13.46 27.34 -1.47
CA ALA A 35 13.50 26.22 -2.41
C ALA A 35 14.68 25.27 -2.12
N GLN A 36 15.87 25.80 -1.81
CA GLN A 36 17.03 25.00 -1.43
C GLN A 36 16.85 24.28 -0.09
N LEU A 37 16.28 24.95 0.90
CA LEU A 37 15.94 24.33 2.19
C LEU A 37 14.93 23.21 2.05
N LEU A 38 13.89 23.41 1.25
CA LEU A 38 12.88 22.40 0.97
C LEU A 38 13.50 21.16 0.32
N GLU A 39 14.35 21.37 -0.70
CA GLU A 39 15.05 20.27 -1.39
C GLU A 39 16.02 19.53 -0.46
N THR A 40 16.79 20.26 0.35
CA THR A 40 17.71 19.64 1.32
C THR A 40 16.95 18.87 2.40
N SER A 41 15.83 19.43 2.91
CA SER A 41 14.96 18.75 3.87
C SER A 41 14.33 17.50 3.27
N ARG A 42 13.91 17.56 2.00
CA ARG A 42 13.40 16.41 1.25
C ARG A 42 14.45 15.32 1.10
N GLN A 43 15.68 15.68 0.72
CA GLN A 43 16.79 14.73 0.58
C GLN A 43 17.16 14.07 1.92
N ALA A 44 17.19 14.85 3.00
CA ALA A 44 17.44 14.32 4.34
C ALA A 44 16.33 13.36 4.78
N GLY A 45 15.06 13.73 4.57
CA GLY A 45 13.91 12.85 4.84
C GLY A 45 13.92 11.57 4.01
N MET A 46 14.31 11.66 2.73
CA MET A 46 14.49 10.48 1.87
C MET A 46 15.61 9.54 2.36
N ALA A 47 16.71 10.09 2.85
CA ALA A 47 17.83 9.29 3.38
C ALA A 47 17.44 8.56 4.67
N GLU A 48 16.66 9.19 5.55
CA GLU A 48 16.13 8.58 6.77
C GLU A 48 15.13 7.45 6.44
N VAL A 49 14.19 7.71 5.53
CA VAL A 49 13.23 6.71 5.04
C VAL A 49 13.97 5.54 4.37
N ALA A 50 14.97 5.82 3.51
CA ALA A 50 15.76 4.78 2.85
C ALA A 50 16.48 3.88 3.87
N THR A 51 17.02 4.45 4.94
CA THR A 51 17.68 3.69 6.02
C THR A 51 16.70 2.79 6.76
N GLY A 52 15.53 3.31 7.11
CA GLY A 52 14.45 2.54 7.75
C GLY A 52 13.93 1.40 6.86
N VAL A 53 13.77 1.68 5.57
CA VAL A 53 13.33 0.70 4.58
C VAL A 53 14.39 -0.41 4.40
N LEU A 54 15.67 -0.06 4.25
CA LEU A 54 16.76 -1.04 4.13
C LEU A 54 16.86 -1.95 5.36
N HIS A 55 16.68 -1.39 6.55
CA HIS A 55 16.63 -2.16 7.79
C HIS A 55 15.44 -3.14 7.81
N ASN A 56 14.25 -2.68 7.43
CA ASN A 56 13.06 -3.52 7.39
C ASN A 56 13.15 -4.61 6.32
N VAL A 57 13.61 -4.28 5.12
CA VAL A 57 13.86 -5.25 4.04
C VAL A 57 14.91 -6.28 4.49
N GLY A 58 15.98 -5.84 5.16
CA GLY A 58 17.00 -6.73 5.72
C GLY A 58 16.41 -7.75 6.70
N ASN A 59 15.54 -7.32 7.60
CA ASN A 59 14.86 -8.20 8.57
C ASN A 59 13.95 -9.22 7.88
N VAL A 60 13.16 -8.79 6.89
CA VAL A 60 12.27 -9.69 6.15
C VAL A 60 13.06 -10.66 5.28
N LEU A 61 14.15 -10.23 4.62
CA LEU A 61 15.05 -11.09 3.86
C LEU A 61 15.70 -12.16 4.76
N ASN A 62 16.10 -11.79 5.98
CA ASN A 62 16.61 -12.76 6.94
C ASN A 62 15.56 -13.82 7.29
N SER A 63 14.32 -13.43 7.52
CA SER A 63 13.21 -14.35 7.78
C SER A 63 12.93 -15.27 6.57
N VAL A 64 12.98 -14.75 5.34
CA VAL A 64 12.89 -15.53 4.11
C VAL A 64 14.00 -16.57 4.03
N ASN A 65 15.25 -16.17 4.33
CA ASN A 65 16.39 -17.08 4.29
C ASN A 65 16.29 -18.21 5.34
N VAL A 66 15.83 -17.89 6.55
CA VAL A 66 15.59 -18.88 7.61
C VAL A 66 14.54 -19.89 7.19
N SER A 67 13.36 -19.45 6.73
CA SER A 67 12.31 -20.34 6.27
C SER A 67 12.74 -21.18 5.06
N ALA A 68 13.46 -20.59 4.08
CA ALA A 68 13.97 -21.33 2.93
C ALA A 68 14.97 -22.41 3.34
N THR A 69 15.87 -22.12 4.28
CA THR A 69 16.83 -23.09 4.82
C THR A 69 16.11 -24.23 5.54
N LEU A 70 15.12 -23.91 6.36
CA LEU A 70 14.32 -24.90 7.08
C LEU A 70 13.56 -25.84 6.12
N VAL A 71 12.96 -25.28 5.06
CA VAL A 71 12.31 -26.07 4.01
C VAL A 71 13.32 -27.01 3.33
N ALA A 72 14.48 -26.47 2.94
CA ALA A 72 15.52 -27.26 2.28
C ALA A 72 16.03 -28.42 3.17
N ASP A 73 16.26 -28.16 4.45
CA ASP A 73 16.73 -29.19 5.41
C ASP A 73 15.65 -30.25 5.67
N LYS A 74 14.39 -29.84 5.80
CA LYS A 74 13.28 -30.80 5.96
C LYS A 74 13.11 -31.70 4.74
N VAL A 75 13.20 -31.13 3.51
CA VAL A 75 13.17 -31.93 2.29
C VAL A 75 14.34 -32.92 2.21
N ARG A 76 15.57 -32.46 2.58
CA ARG A 76 16.76 -33.34 2.58
C ARG A 76 16.67 -34.50 3.58
N THR A 77 16.06 -34.22 4.74
CA THR A 77 15.95 -35.21 5.82
C THR A 77 14.59 -35.92 5.87
N SER A 78 13.79 -35.78 4.80
CA SER A 78 12.44 -36.30 4.74
C SER A 78 12.39 -37.82 4.97
N GLN A 79 11.45 -38.22 5.80
CA GLN A 79 11.16 -39.62 6.08
C GLN A 79 10.57 -40.38 4.87
N ALA A 80 10.15 -39.67 3.83
CA ALA A 80 9.71 -40.29 2.57
C ALA A 80 10.75 -41.24 1.95
N MET A 81 12.06 -41.04 2.26
CA MET A 81 13.11 -41.98 1.89
C MET A 81 12.92 -43.39 2.50
N GLY A 82 12.18 -43.51 3.60
CA GLY A 82 11.79 -44.78 4.20
C GLY A 82 10.93 -45.64 3.28
N LEU A 83 10.12 -45.02 2.39
CA LEU A 83 9.34 -45.77 1.39
C LEU A 83 10.20 -46.60 0.46
N ARG A 84 11.41 -46.09 0.10
CA ARG A 84 12.34 -46.83 -0.75
C ARG A 84 12.83 -48.12 -0.04
N LYS A 85 13.07 -48.08 1.29
CA LYS A 85 13.44 -49.25 2.05
C LYS A 85 12.32 -50.30 2.04
N VAL A 86 11.08 -49.87 2.23
CA VAL A 86 9.90 -50.73 2.17
C VAL A 86 9.75 -51.38 0.80
N THR A 87 9.82 -50.58 -0.28
CA THR A 87 9.70 -51.11 -1.66
C THR A 87 10.82 -52.07 -2.00
N ASN A 88 12.04 -51.85 -1.55
CA ASN A 88 13.14 -52.80 -1.75
C ASN A 88 12.91 -54.12 -1.00
N MET A 89 12.47 -54.06 0.28
CA MET A 89 12.15 -55.26 1.06
C MET A 89 11.03 -56.08 0.42
N LEU A 90 10.00 -55.44 -0.15
CA LEU A 90 8.92 -56.11 -0.88
C LEU A 90 9.43 -56.75 -2.16
N LYS A 91 10.27 -56.07 -2.93
CA LYS A 91 10.88 -56.60 -4.17
C LYS A 91 11.80 -57.76 -3.92
N GLU A 92 12.59 -57.73 -2.85
CA GLU A 92 13.49 -58.84 -2.46
C GLU A 92 12.73 -60.12 -2.09
N ASN A 93 11.43 -60.02 -1.75
CA ASN A 93 10.58 -61.13 -1.36
C ASN A 93 9.37 -61.30 -2.31
N ASP A 94 9.46 -60.83 -3.58
CA ASP A 94 8.37 -60.78 -4.55
C ASP A 94 7.80 -62.18 -4.88
N GLU A 95 8.64 -63.22 -4.85
CA GLU A 95 8.21 -64.58 -5.17
C GLU A 95 7.25 -65.18 -4.09
N ASP A 96 7.31 -64.76 -2.84
CA ASP A 96 6.42 -65.20 -1.77
C ASP A 96 6.13 -64.11 -0.74
N ILE A 97 5.52 -63.01 -1.21
CA ILE A 97 5.13 -61.85 -0.37
C ILE A 97 4.22 -62.30 0.78
N GLY A 98 3.32 -63.23 0.55
CA GLY A 98 2.39 -63.72 1.55
C GLY A 98 3.10 -64.30 2.76
N ASN A 99 4.07 -65.20 2.53
CA ASN A 99 4.89 -65.83 3.59
C ASN A 99 5.79 -64.80 4.26
N PHE A 100 6.40 -63.88 3.50
CA PHE A 100 7.19 -62.78 4.05
C PHE A 100 6.39 -61.94 5.05
N LEU A 101 5.18 -61.48 4.69
CA LEU A 101 4.34 -60.65 5.54
C LEU A 101 3.75 -61.40 6.75
N THR A 102 3.55 -62.72 6.65
CA THR A 102 2.90 -63.51 7.71
C THR A 102 3.87 -64.22 8.63
N ASN A 103 5.06 -64.62 8.15
CA ASN A 103 5.98 -65.45 8.88
C ASN A 103 7.35 -64.82 9.17
N ASP A 104 7.86 -63.94 8.29
CA ASP A 104 9.13 -63.22 8.52
C ASP A 104 8.95 -62.15 9.61
N SER A 105 9.92 -62.04 10.51
CA SER A 105 9.87 -61.08 11.62
C SER A 105 9.90 -59.61 11.13
N ARG A 106 10.54 -59.31 10.00
CA ARG A 106 10.61 -58.01 9.37
C ARG A 106 9.31 -57.69 8.61
N GLY A 107 8.81 -58.70 7.88
CA GLY A 107 7.56 -58.57 7.14
C GLY A 107 6.35 -58.26 8.01
N LYS A 108 6.25 -58.92 9.18
CA LYS A 108 5.19 -58.70 10.19
C LYS A 108 5.16 -57.26 10.71
N GLN A 109 6.29 -56.56 10.75
CA GLN A 109 6.39 -55.18 11.25
C GLN A 109 6.09 -54.13 10.16
N LEU A 110 6.09 -54.53 8.88
CA LEU A 110 5.95 -53.59 7.74
C LEU A 110 4.66 -52.77 7.78
N PRO A 111 3.46 -53.35 8.06
CA PRO A 111 2.23 -52.55 8.12
C PRO A 111 2.27 -51.47 9.19
N ARG A 112 2.80 -51.79 10.38
CA ARG A 112 2.96 -50.81 11.47
C ARG A 112 3.98 -49.72 11.10
N TYR A 113 5.10 -50.11 10.47
CA TYR A 113 6.11 -49.17 10.02
C TYR A 113 5.59 -48.24 8.95
N LEU A 114 4.79 -48.72 7.97
CA LEU A 114 4.14 -47.90 6.94
C LEU A 114 3.17 -46.90 7.55
N GLY A 115 2.37 -47.29 8.55
CA GLY A 115 1.49 -46.35 9.26
C GLY A 115 2.27 -45.22 9.92
N LEU A 116 3.32 -45.55 10.69
CA LEU A 116 4.18 -44.56 11.32
C LEU A 116 4.91 -43.65 10.30
N LEU A 117 5.25 -44.18 9.12
CA LEU A 117 5.90 -43.45 8.07
C LEU A 117 4.91 -42.46 7.40
N ALA A 118 3.68 -42.92 7.19
CA ALA A 118 2.61 -42.07 6.63
C ALA A 118 2.32 -40.85 7.55
N ASP A 119 2.13 -41.12 8.85
CA ASP A 119 1.90 -40.06 9.84
C ASP A 119 3.04 -39.02 9.82
N LYS A 120 4.31 -39.48 9.80
CA LYS A 120 5.47 -38.60 9.76
C LYS A 120 5.57 -37.78 8.46
N VAL A 121 5.24 -38.36 7.31
CA VAL A 121 5.25 -37.67 6.02
C VAL A 121 4.14 -36.61 5.97
N ASP A 122 2.99 -36.92 6.58
CA ASP A 122 1.89 -35.93 6.68
C ASP A 122 2.29 -34.75 7.59
N ASP A 123 2.89 -34.99 8.75
CA ASP A 123 3.44 -33.96 9.65
C ASP A 123 4.47 -33.08 8.92
N GLU A 124 5.39 -33.69 8.17
CA GLU A 124 6.39 -32.99 7.36
C GLU A 124 5.74 -32.12 6.31
N ARG A 125 4.72 -32.62 5.63
CA ARG A 125 3.97 -31.90 4.61
C ARG A 125 3.28 -30.65 5.19
N GLU A 126 2.61 -30.80 6.34
CA GLU A 126 1.94 -29.67 6.99
C GLU A 126 2.95 -28.58 7.39
N LEU A 127 4.08 -28.96 7.96
CA LEU A 127 5.15 -28.05 8.31
C LEU A 127 5.70 -27.31 7.08
N LEU A 128 5.98 -28.03 6.00
CA LEU A 128 6.47 -27.43 4.75
C LEU A 128 5.47 -26.46 4.15
N LEU A 129 4.18 -26.79 4.16
CA LEU A 129 3.12 -25.89 3.68
C LEU A 129 3.03 -24.61 4.52
N GLY A 130 3.15 -24.71 5.85
CA GLY A 130 3.19 -23.55 6.75
C GLY A 130 4.38 -22.63 6.48
N GLU A 131 5.58 -23.19 6.29
CA GLU A 131 6.78 -22.42 5.95
C GLU A 131 6.68 -21.75 4.56
N MET A 132 6.14 -22.45 3.57
CA MET A 132 5.91 -21.89 2.24
C MET A 132 4.90 -20.74 2.26
N GLN A 133 3.85 -20.83 3.08
CA GLN A 133 2.90 -19.72 3.28
C GLN A 133 3.60 -18.52 3.92
N THR A 134 4.45 -18.75 4.92
CA THR A 134 5.25 -17.69 5.57
C THR A 134 6.20 -17.02 4.58
N LEU A 135 6.90 -17.80 3.75
CA LEU A 135 7.75 -17.29 2.67
C LEU A 135 6.96 -16.40 1.69
N THR A 136 5.81 -16.87 1.23
CA THR A 136 4.96 -16.12 0.29
C THR A 136 4.51 -14.78 0.89
N LYS A 137 4.13 -14.79 2.17
CA LYS A 137 3.75 -13.57 2.91
C LYS A 137 4.92 -12.59 3.03
N ASN A 138 6.12 -13.07 3.36
CA ASN A 138 7.31 -12.24 3.49
C ASN A 138 7.74 -11.63 2.16
N ILE A 139 7.64 -12.38 1.05
CA ILE A 139 7.92 -11.87 -0.31
C ILE A 139 6.91 -10.78 -0.70
N ALA A 140 5.62 -10.97 -0.41
CA ALA A 140 4.60 -9.95 -0.65
C ALA A 140 4.91 -8.67 0.15
N HIS A 141 5.33 -8.80 1.39
CA HIS A 141 5.76 -7.67 2.23
C HIS A 141 6.96 -6.91 1.65
N ILE A 142 8.00 -7.61 1.17
CA ILE A 142 9.13 -6.95 0.48
C ILE A 142 8.64 -6.19 -0.74
N LYS A 143 7.75 -6.78 -1.54
CA LYS A 143 7.19 -6.14 -2.72
C LYS A 143 6.45 -4.84 -2.37
N ASP A 144 5.67 -4.85 -1.29
CA ASP A 144 4.96 -3.66 -0.80
C ASP A 144 5.94 -2.57 -0.34
N ILE A 145 6.98 -2.93 0.42
CA ILE A 145 8.04 -2.00 0.86
C ILE A 145 8.77 -1.39 -0.34
N VAL A 146 9.18 -2.19 -1.32
CA VAL A 146 9.87 -1.73 -2.53
C VAL A 146 8.96 -0.84 -3.38
N GLY A 147 7.67 -1.18 -3.49
CA GLY A 147 6.67 -0.37 -4.18
C GLY A 147 6.51 1.02 -3.55
N LEU A 148 6.48 1.09 -2.22
CA LEU A 148 6.48 2.35 -1.48
C LEU A 148 7.75 3.16 -1.77
N GLN A 149 8.94 2.54 -1.70
CA GLN A 149 10.20 3.23 -1.95
C GLN A 149 10.31 3.77 -3.38
N GLN A 150 9.82 3.02 -4.37
CA GLN A 150 9.79 3.47 -5.76
C GLN A 150 8.85 4.68 -5.96
N SER A 151 7.77 4.77 -5.20
CA SER A 151 6.88 5.95 -5.23
C SER A 151 7.55 7.19 -4.63
N TYR A 152 8.41 7.04 -3.61
CA TYR A 152 9.20 8.13 -3.04
C TYR A 152 10.39 8.55 -3.92
N ALA A 153 10.97 7.63 -4.67
CA ALA A 153 12.16 7.87 -5.49
C ALA A 153 11.86 8.45 -6.88
N LYS A 154 10.62 8.34 -7.36
CA LYS A 154 10.23 8.98 -8.61
C LYS A 154 10.14 10.49 -8.41
N VAL A 155 11.00 11.20 -9.11
CA VAL A 155 10.92 12.64 -9.39
C VAL A 155 9.47 13.00 -9.68
N ALA A 156 9.00 14.13 -9.12
CA ALA A 156 7.66 14.70 -9.25
C ALA A 156 6.99 14.26 -10.56
N GLY A 157 5.90 13.48 -10.42
CA GLY A 157 5.22 12.94 -11.57
C GLY A 157 4.81 14.10 -12.48
N VAL A 158 4.98 13.95 -13.77
CA VAL A 158 4.47 14.92 -14.73
C VAL A 158 2.95 14.90 -14.58
N ALA A 159 2.35 16.05 -14.28
CA ALA A 159 0.91 16.17 -14.27
C ALA A 159 0.40 15.95 -15.70
N GLU A 160 -0.55 15.05 -15.85
CA GLU A 160 -1.14 14.68 -17.13
C GLU A 160 -2.62 15.09 -17.14
N SER A 161 -3.14 15.46 -18.33
CA SER A 161 -4.57 15.73 -18.51
C SER A 161 -5.35 14.41 -18.51
N LEU A 162 -6.07 14.14 -17.44
CA LEU A 162 -6.71 12.84 -17.19
C LEU A 162 -8.17 12.96 -16.77
N SER A 163 -8.93 11.92 -17.06
CA SER A 163 -10.28 11.74 -16.52
C SER A 163 -10.20 11.10 -15.13
N LEU A 164 -10.75 11.77 -14.13
CA LEU A 164 -10.82 11.22 -12.76
C LEU A 164 -11.70 9.98 -12.69
N GLN A 165 -12.72 9.90 -13.55
CA GLN A 165 -13.56 8.72 -13.68
C GLN A 165 -12.76 7.50 -14.15
N GLU A 166 -11.86 7.67 -15.14
CA GLU A 166 -11.01 6.58 -15.60
C GLU A 166 -10.08 6.09 -14.50
N LEU A 167 -9.54 6.99 -13.67
CA LEU A 167 -8.69 6.60 -12.54
C LEU A 167 -9.46 5.82 -11.48
N VAL A 168 -10.71 6.18 -11.21
CA VAL A 168 -11.60 5.42 -10.32
C VAL A 168 -11.87 4.03 -10.89
N GLU A 169 -12.17 3.90 -12.19
CA GLU A 169 -12.39 2.60 -12.83
C GLU A 169 -11.11 1.75 -12.83
N ASP A 170 -9.94 2.34 -13.07
CA ASP A 170 -8.65 1.65 -12.96
C ASP A 170 -8.43 1.10 -11.53
N ALA A 171 -8.73 1.90 -10.49
CA ALA A 171 -8.61 1.48 -9.11
C ALA A 171 -9.58 0.33 -8.75
N VAL A 172 -10.81 0.38 -9.23
CA VAL A 172 -11.80 -0.71 -9.08
C VAL A 172 -11.33 -1.96 -9.80
N HIS A 173 -10.83 -1.82 -11.03
CA HIS A 173 -10.34 -2.96 -11.83
C HIS A 173 -9.14 -3.66 -11.17
N ILE A 174 -8.18 -2.90 -10.65
CA ILE A 174 -7.02 -3.44 -9.92
C ILE A 174 -7.47 -4.26 -8.70
N ASN A 175 -8.55 -3.83 -8.02
CA ASN A 175 -9.09 -4.52 -6.84
C ASN A 175 -10.12 -5.61 -7.17
N ARG A 176 -10.32 -5.97 -8.44
CA ARG A 176 -11.38 -6.88 -8.88
C ARG A 176 -11.42 -8.20 -8.12
N LEU A 177 -10.27 -8.80 -7.85
CA LEU A 177 -10.20 -10.06 -7.10
C LEU A 177 -10.71 -9.92 -5.65
N ALA A 178 -10.45 -8.79 -5.00
CA ALA A 178 -10.95 -8.52 -3.65
C ALA A 178 -12.46 -8.26 -3.65
N ILE A 179 -12.94 -7.51 -4.64
CA ILE A 179 -14.36 -7.22 -4.85
C ILE A 179 -15.14 -8.52 -5.09
N ASP A 180 -14.68 -9.37 -6.00
CA ASP A 180 -15.33 -10.63 -6.35
C ASP A 180 -15.35 -11.60 -5.16
N ARG A 181 -14.22 -11.75 -4.44
CA ARG A 181 -14.13 -12.60 -3.23
C ARG A 181 -15.05 -12.13 -2.10
N GLY A 182 -15.09 -10.82 -1.87
CA GLY A 182 -15.95 -10.20 -0.86
C GLY A 182 -17.41 -10.11 -1.28
N GLN A 183 -17.73 -10.39 -2.54
CA GLN A 183 -19.07 -10.18 -3.16
C GLN A 183 -19.52 -8.72 -2.99
N VAL A 184 -18.59 -7.78 -3.13
CA VAL A 184 -18.86 -6.36 -2.89
C VAL A 184 -19.56 -5.75 -4.10
N GLN A 185 -20.70 -5.11 -3.85
CA GLN A 185 -21.44 -4.36 -4.86
C GLN A 185 -20.89 -2.94 -4.93
N ILE A 186 -20.37 -2.55 -6.10
CA ILE A 186 -19.91 -1.17 -6.36
C ILE A 186 -21.11 -0.32 -6.79
N VAL A 187 -21.36 0.78 -6.07
CA VAL A 187 -22.38 1.78 -6.38
C VAL A 187 -21.68 3.09 -6.71
N ARG A 188 -21.87 3.56 -7.94
CA ARG A 188 -21.29 4.82 -8.40
C ARG A 188 -22.35 5.93 -8.33
N THR A 189 -21.97 7.05 -7.74
CA THR A 189 -22.83 8.23 -7.59
C THR A 189 -22.04 9.51 -7.89
N GLY A 190 -22.72 10.65 -8.01
CA GLY A 190 -22.09 11.94 -8.26
C GLY A 190 -22.05 12.36 -9.73
N GLU A 191 -21.19 13.32 -10.04
CA GLU A 191 -21.06 13.89 -11.38
C GLU A 191 -20.29 12.93 -12.30
N LEU A 192 -20.99 12.40 -13.31
CA LEU A 192 -20.43 11.42 -14.27
C LEU A 192 -19.64 12.09 -15.41
N LEU A 193 -19.62 13.41 -15.53
CA LEU A 193 -19.01 14.15 -16.63
C LEU A 193 -18.19 15.34 -16.11
N LEU A 194 -17.07 15.04 -15.46
CA LEU A 194 -16.07 16.06 -15.20
C LEU A 194 -15.13 16.19 -16.42
N PRO A 195 -14.70 17.43 -16.77
CA PRO A 195 -13.65 17.60 -17.75
C PRO A 195 -12.33 16.96 -17.27
N THR A 196 -11.43 16.71 -18.22
CA THR A 196 -10.07 16.26 -17.87
C THR A 196 -9.36 17.32 -17.06
N ILE A 197 -8.67 16.89 -16.03
CA ILE A 197 -7.92 17.74 -15.10
C ILE A 197 -6.46 17.33 -15.08
N MET A 198 -5.58 18.27 -14.75
CA MET A 198 -4.14 18.00 -14.61
C MET A 198 -3.87 17.32 -13.27
N LEU A 199 -3.45 16.05 -13.31
CA LEU A 199 -3.21 15.24 -12.12
C LEU A 199 -1.92 14.42 -12.26
N GLU A 200 -1.28 14.15 -11.13
CA GLU A 200 -0.24 13.13 -11.03
C GLU A 200 -0.89 11.74 -10.96
N LYS A 201 -1.10 11.13 -12.14
CA LYS A 201 -1.82 9.85 -12.33
C LYS A 201 -1.45 8.79 -11.27
N GLN A 202 -0.17 8.58 -11.06
CA GLN A 202 0.30 7.51 -10.18
C GLN A 202 -0.07 7.74 -8.71
N LYS A 203 0.05 8.98 -8.21
CA LYS A 203 -0.30 9.34 -6.84
C LYS A 203 -1.80 9.15 -6.59
N VAL A 204 -2.63 9.69 -7.48
CA VAL A 204 -4.09 9.56 -7.36
C VAL A 204 -4.53 8.10 -7.45
N LEU A 205 -4.03 7.35 -8.44
CA LEU A 205 -4.35 5.94 -8.59
C LEU A 205 -3.94 5.11 -7.37
N GLN A 206 -2.75 5.36 -6.81
CA GLN A 206 -2.27 4.67 -5.60
C GLN A 206 -3.18 4.92 -4.40
N ILE A 207 -3.61 6.18 -4.19
CA ILE A 207 -4.56 6.51 -3.11
C ILE A 207 -5.86 5.75 -3.32
N LEU A 208 -6.46 5.84 -4.52
CA LEU A 208 -7.73 5.20 -4.82
C LEU A 208 -7.68 3.67 -4.69
N VAL A 209 -6.63 3.03 -5.20
CA VAL A 209 -6.42 1.57 -5.06
C VAL A 209 -6.37 1.17 -3.58
N ASN A 210 -5.66 1.94 -2.76
CA ASN A 210 -5.57 1.66 -1.32
C ASN A 210 -6.91 1.86 -0.61
N LEU A 211 -7.66 2.91 -0.92
CA LEU A 211 -8.98 3.16 -0.34
C LEU A 211 -9.98 2.04 -0.71
N VAL A 212 -10.05 1.66 -1.99
CA VAL A 212 -10.91 0.56 -2.47
C VAL A 212 -10.53 -0.76 -1.81
N LYS A 213 -9.24 -1.07 -1.70
CA LYS A 213 -8.75 -2.27 -1.01
C LYS A 213 -9.18 -2.28 0.45
N ASN A 214 -8.95 -1.18 1.18
CA ASN A 214 -9.31 -1.08 2.60
C ASN A 214 -10.82 -1.24 2.81
N ALA A 215 -11.63 -0.64 1.95
CA ALA A 215 -13.09 -0.77 1.98
C ALA A 215 -13.54 -2.23 1.75
N CYS A 216 -12.98 -2.93 0.73
CA CYS A 216 -13.30 -4.33 0.47
C CYS A 216 -12.94 -5.24 1.65
N GLU A 217 -11.80 -5.02 2.30
CA GLU A 217 -11.38 -5.75 3.48
C GLU A 217 -12.34 -5.50 4.66
N ALA A 218 -12.66 -4.22 4.96
CA ALA A 218 -13.59 -3.86 6.02
C ALA A 218 -15.00 -4.44 5.81
N ILE A 219 -15.49 -4.43 4.57
CA ILE A 219 -16.77 -5.05 4.20
C ILE A 219 -16.74 -6.56 4.41
N THR A 220 -15.63 -7.21 4.05
CA THR A 220 -15.49 -8.67 4.17
C THR A 220 -15.40 -9.10 5.64
N GLU A 221 -14.78 -8.29 6.49
CA GLU A 221 -14.65 -8.54 7.94
C GLU A 221 -15.96 -8.27 8.71
N ASN A 222 -16.95 -7.58 8.12
CA ASN A 222 -18.23 -7.32 8.75
C ASN A 222 -19.30 -8.29 8.22
N PRO A 223 -19.71 -9.33 8.99
CA PRO A 223 -20.72 -10.29 8.55
C PRO A 223 -22.12 -9.70 8.37
N GLU A 224 -22.41 -8.57 9.05
CA GLU A 224 -23.70 -7.85 8.96
C GLU A 224 -23.70 -6.78 7.86
N SER A 225 -22.61 -6.63 7.12
CA SER A 225 -22.48 -5.65 6.04
C SER A 225 -23.47 -5.92 4.90
N THR A 226 -24.06 -4.86 4.37
CA THR A 226 -24.83 -4.92 3.11
C THR A 226 -23.96 -5.13 1.88
N LYS A 227 -22.64 -5.24 2.07
CA LYS A 227 -21.60 -5.49 1.06
C LYS A 227 -21.59 -4.45 -0.06
N LYS A 228 -21.79 -3.19 0.28
CA LYS A 228 -21.78 -2.09 -0.68
C LYS A 228 -20.57 -1.19 -0.49
N LEU A 229 -20.00 -0.79 -1.60
CA LEU A 229 -18.96 0.22 -1.69
C LEU A 229 -19.45 1.33 -2.62
N PHE A 230 -19.67 2.52 -2.05
CA PHE A 230 -20.10 3.70 -2.79
C PHE A 230 -18.87 4.50 -3.18
N ILE A 231 -18.80 4.88 -4.45
CA ILE A 231 -17.75 5.78 -4.96
C ILE A 231 -18.43 6.93 -5.66
N ALA A 232 -18.11 8.14 -5.22
CA ALA A 232 -18.71 9.36 -5.76
C ALA A 232 -17.62 10.37 -6.12
N ILE A 233 -17.87 11.14 -7.18
CA ILE A 233 -17.04 12.26 -7.59
C ILE A 233 -17.91 13.51 -7.57
N HIS A 234 -17.47 14.54 -6.85
CA HIS A 234 -18.22 15.79 -6.70
C HIS A 234 -17.31 17.00 -6.91
N ARG A 235 -17.82 18.03 -7.58
CA ARG A 235 -17.26 19.36 -7.45
C ARG A 235 -17.67 19.94 -6.10
N VAL A 236 -16.75 20.60 -5.44
CA VAL A 236 -17.04 21.37 -4.21
C VAL A 236 -16.94 22.87 -4.51
N GLU A 237 -17.40 23.67 -3.57
CA GLU A 237 -17.26 25.13 -3.68
C GLU A 237 -15.79 25.50 -3.81
N GLY A 238 -15.45 26.31 -4.83
CA GLY A 238 -14.07 26.68 -5.17
C GLY A 238 -13.45 25.80 -6.26
N PRO A 239 -12.12 25.88 -6.44
CA PRO A 239 -11.41 25.16 -7.50
C PRO A 239 -10.99 23.75 -7.09
N ASN A 240 -11.86 22.99 -6.40
CA ASN A 240 -11.55 21.66 -5.89
C ASN A 240 -12.55 20.60 -6.40
N VAL A 241 -12.06 19.36 -6.44
CA VAL A 241 -12.85 18.15 -6.69
C VAL A 241 -12.63 17.17 -5.55
N GLN A 242 -13.68 16.47 -5.17
CA GLN A 242 -13.64 15.41 -4.15
C GLN A 242 -13.98 14.07 -4.77
N VAL A 243 -13.22 13.03 -4.38
CA VAL A 243 -13.58 11.63 -4.56
C VAL A 243 -13.92 11.06 -3.18
N THR A 244 -15.14 10.60 -3.04
CA THR A 244 -15.64 9.95 -1.81
C THR A 244 -15.68 8.45 -2.01
N VAL A 245 -15.10 7.70 -1.07
CA VAL A 245 -15.14 6.24 -1.00
C VAL A 245 -15.78 5.87 0.32
N GLU A 246 -17.01 5.37 0.28
CA GLU A 246 -17.81 5.00 1.46
C GLU A 246 -18.09 3.51 1.45
N ASP A 247 -17.79 2.83 2.55
CA ASP A 247 -18.00 1.41 2.73
C ASP A 247 -19.06 1.11 3.80
N THR A 248 -19.66 -0.08 3.72
CA THR A 248 -20.57 -0.61 4.73
C THR A 248 -19.88 -1.64 5.63
N GLY A 249 -18.58 -1.47 5.85
CA GLY A 249 -17.74 -2.42 6.57
C GLY A 249 -17.79 -2.30 8.09
N THR A 250 -16.68 -2.68 8.73
CA THR A 250 -16.53 -2.71 10.20
C THR A 250 -16.58 -1.33 10.86
N GLY A 251 -16.41 -0.24 10.08
CA GLY A 251 -16.34 1.10 10.63
C GLY A 251 -15.04 1.37 11.39
N ILE A 252 -14.94 2.58 11.97
CA ILE A 252 -13.76 3.05 12.69
C ILE A 252 -14.22 3.66 14.01
N SER A 253 -13.63 3.22 15.12
CA SER A 253 -13.90 3.83 16.42
C SER A 253 -13.36 5.26 16.50
N GLU A 254 -13.95 6.10 17.35
CA GLU A 254 -13.55 7.51 17.51
C GLU A 254 -12.06 7.66 17.89
N ASP A 255 -11.56 6.81 18.77
CA ASP A 255 -10.14 6.79 19.16
C ASP A 255 -9.21 6.49 17.99
N ASN A 256 -9.65 5.63 17.06
CA ASN A 256 -8.87 5.27 15.90
C ASN A 256 -8.93 6.32 14.79
N LEU A 257 -10.03 7.06 14.62
CA LEU A 257 -10.16 8.11 13.60
C LEU A 257 -9.05 9.15 13.67
N THR A 258 -8.57 9.48 14.88
CA THR A 258 -7.45 10.42 15.07
C THR A 258 -6.09 9.84 14.69
N ARG A 259 -5.97 8.50 14.60
CA ARG A 259 -4.71 7.78 14.46
C ARG A 259 -4.53 7.06 13.13
N ILE A 260 -5.61 6.86 12.36
CA ILE A 260 -5.57 6.06 11.12
C ILE A 260 -4.60 6.58 10.06
N PHE A 261 -4.25 7.86 10.10
CA PHE A 261 -3.26 8.48 9.23
C PHE A 261 -1.86 8.52 9.82
N ALA A 262 -1.66 8.05 11.06
CA ALA A 262 -0.33 7.98 11.67
C ALA A 262 0.50 6.86 11.03
N HIS A 263 1.81 7.09 10.92
CA HIS A 263 2.74 6.12 10.36
C HIS A 263 2.71 4.78 11.12
N GLY A 264 2.52 3.68 10.39
CA GLY A 264 2.53 2.33 10.96
C GLY A 264 1.28 1.96 11.76
N PHE A 265 0.25 2.82 11.81
CA PHE A 265 -0.98 2.51 12.53
C PHE A 265 -1.85 1.54 11.72
N THR A 266 -2.26 0.44 12.34
CA THR A 266 -3.18 -0.54 11.78
C THR A 266 -3.93 -1.29 12.88
N THR A 267 -5.19 -1.56 12.65
CA THR A 267 -6.02 -2.45 13.46
C THR A 267 -6.08 -3.87 12.91
N LYS A 268 -5.53 -4.09 11.70
CA LYS A 268 -5.56 -5.38 11.01
C LYS A 268 -4.40 -6.27 11.43
N LYS A 269 -4.66 -7.56 11.69
CA LYS A 269 -3.64 -8.55 12.09
C LYS A 269 -2.48 -8.70 11.09
N THR A 270 -2.74 -8.43 9.82
CA THR A 270 -1.77 -8.57 8.71
C THR A 270 -1.49 -7.24 8.00
N GLY A 271 -2.04 -6.13 8.50
CA GLY A 271 -1.84 -4.80 7.94
C GLY A 271 -0.50 -4.20 8.39
N HIS A 272 0.12 -3.37 7.55
CA HIS A 272 1.39 -2.69 7.86
C HIS A 272 1.19 -1.23 8.27
N GLY A 273 -0.03 -0.69 8.14
CA GLY A 273 -0.37 0.67 8.58
C GLY A 273 0.24 1.80 7.74
N PHE A 274 0.75 1.53 6.53
CA PHE A 274 1.39 2.55 5.69
C PHE A 274 0.45 3.17 4.65
N GLY A 275 -0.58 2.46 4.23
CA GLY A 275 -1.41 2.86 3.08
C GLY A 275 -2.10 4.21 3.25
N LEU A 276 -2.80 4.44 4.36
CA LEU A 276 -3.50 5.70 4.61
C LEU A 276 -2.53 6.84 4.91
N HIS A 277 -1.45 6.57 5.65
CA HIS A 277 -0.40 7.55 5.91
C HIS A 277 0.24 8.07 4.61
N THR A 278 0.68 7.16 3.74
CA THR A 278 1.26 7.51 2.44
C THR A 278 0.26 8.24 1.55
N GLY A 279 -1.00 7.80 1.58
CA GLY A 279 -2.08 8.46 0.84
C GLY A 279 -2.32 9.89 1.30
N ALA A 280 -2.28 10.17 2.60
CA ALA A 280 -2.45 11.52 3.15
C ALA A 280 -1.27 12.44 2.75
N ILE A 281 -0.03 11.93 2.80
CA ILE A 281 1.15 12.67 2.33
C ILE A 281 1.01 13.00 0.84
N ALA A 282 0.69 12.01 0.00
CA ALA A 282 0.54 12.21 -1.44
C ALA A 282 -0.57 13.22 -1.78
N ALA A 283 -1.69 13.18 -1.06
CA ALA A 283 -2.77 14.16 -1.21
C ALA A 283 -2.28 15.58 -0.87
N THR A 284 -1.54 15.74 0.24
CA THR A 284 -0.97 17.04 0.65
C THR A 284 0.06 17.56 -0.36
N GLU A 285 0.93 16.71 -0.91
CA GLU A 285 1.90 17.07 -1.95
C GLU A 285 1.24 17.55 -3.23
N MET A 286 0.03 17.06 -3.55
CA MET A 286 -0.78 17.52 -4.68
C MET A 286 -1.60 18.78 -4.36
N GLY A 287 -1.42 19.40 -3.18
CA GLY A 287 -2.18 20.58 -2.75
C GLY A 287 -3.60 20.26 -2.28
N GLY A 288 -3.90 19.00 -2.02
CA GLY A 288 -5.19 18.50 -1.55
C GLY A 288 -5.15 17.95 -0.13
N SER A 289 -6.14 17.12 0.21
CA SER A 289 -6.23 16.47 1.51
C SER A 289 -6.90 15.10 1.42
N LEU A 290 -6.60 14.22 2.38
CA LEU A 290 -7.29 12.95 2.59
C LEU A 290 -7.86 12.93 4.00
N THR A 291 -9.18 12.82 4.11
CA THR A 291 -9.89 12.80 5.39
C THR A 291 -10.73 11.54 5.52
N ALA A 292 -11.16 11.22 6.75
CA ALA A 292 -12.03 10.09 7.02
C ALA A 292 -13.07 10.43 8.07
N SER A 293 -14.22 9.79 7.97
CA SER A 293 -15.27 9.82 8.97
C SER A 293 -15.93 8.44 9.10
N SER A 294 -16.47 8.16 10.28
CA SER A 294 -17.23 6.96 10.58
C SER A 294 -18.20 7.24 11.70
N ALA A 295 -19.40 6.65 11.63
CA ALA A 295 -20.38 6.71 12.72
C ALA A 295 -20.10 5.68 13.84
N GLY A 296 -18.93 5.03 13.82
CA GLY A 296 -18.49 4.04 14.79
C GLY A 296 -18.43 2.61 14.24
N GLU A 297 -18.12 1.67 15.12
CA GLU A 297 -17.96 0.27 14.77
C GLU A 297 -19.25 -0.33 14.19
N GLY A 298 -19.11 -1.12 13.13
CA GLY A 298 -20.22 -1.73 12.38
C GLY A 298 -21.00 -0.78 11.47
N LYS A 299 -20.62 0.51 11.40
CA LYS A 299 -21.35 1.53 10.64
C LYS A 299 -20.67 1.94 9.33
N GLY A 300 -19.59 1.26 8.95
CA GLY A 300 -18.79 1.62 7.79
C GLY A 300 -17.96 2.87 8.01
N ALA A 301 -17.23 3.26 6.97
CA ALA A 301 -16.40 4.46 6.97
C ALA A 301 -16.50 5.18 5.62
N THR A 302 -16.24 6.49 5.66
CA THR A 302 -16.20 7.36 4.49
C THR A 302 -14.84 8.02 4.42
N PHE A 303 -14.13 7.84 3.31
CA PHE A 303 -12.88 8.51 3.00
C PHE A 303 -13.11 9.54 1.90
N ILE A 304 -12.56 10.73 2.06
CA ILE A 304 -12.70 11.85 1.13
C ILE A 304 -11.30 12.29 0.69
N LEU A 305 -11.00 12.11 -0.58
CA LEU A 305 -9.83 12.65 -1.24
C LEU A 305 -10.24 13.96 -1.93
N GLU A 306 -9.73 15.08 -1.45
CA GLU A 306 -9.91 16.39 -2.06
C GLU A 306 -8.66 16.81 -2.81
N MET A 307 -8.82 17.37 -4.01
CA MET A 307 -7.72 17.80 -4.88
C MET A 307 -8.07 19.09 -5.59
N PRO A 308 -7.07 19.97 -5.88
CA PRO A 308 -7.29 21.14 -6.68
C PRO A 308 -7.66 20.78 -8.12
N LEU A 309 -8.60 21.53 -8.67
CA LEU A 309 -9.16 21.37 -10.00
C LEU A 309 -8.37 22.27 -10.96
N VAL A 310 -7.27 21.73 -11.52
CA VAL A 310 -6.43 22.45 -12.47
C VAL A 310 -6.77 21.94 -13.87
N PHE A 311 -7.28 22.83 -14.75
CA PHE A 311 -7.60 22.47 -16.13
C PHE A 311 -6.37 22.55 -17.03
N ALA A 312 -6.35 21.69 -18.06
CA ALA A 312 -5.34 21.78 -19.11
C ALA A 312 -5.54 23.08 -19.92
N GLY A 313 -4.85 24.15 -19.55
CA GLY A 313 -4.96 25.45 -20.17
C GLY A 313 -4.73 26.65 -19.22
N ASP A 314 -4.76 26.41 -17.92
CA ASP A 314 -4.58 27.46 -16.90
C ASP A 314 -3.09 27.80 -16.61
N HIS A 315 -2.15 27.36 -17.43
CA HIS A 315 -0.71 27.64 -17.26
C HIS A 315 -0.26 28.98 -17.87
N ASN A 316 -1.19 29.94 -18.13
CA ASN A 316 -0.86 31.29 -18.59
C ASN A 316 -1.60 32.35 -17.74
N ALA A 317 -1.20 32.53 -16.51
CA ALA A 317 -1.48 33.74 -15.75
C ALA A 317 -0.32 34.05 -14.79
#